data_9f68ecd483fbf090cb6504bdfd930514
#
_entry.id   9f68ecd483fbf090cb6504bdfd930514
#
_cell.length_a   1.000
_cell.length_b   1.000
_cell.length_c   1.000
_cell.angle_alpha   90.00
_cell.angle_beta   90.00
_cell.angle_gamma   90.00
#
_symmetry.space_group_name_H-M   'P 1'
#
loop_
_entity.id
_entity.type
_entity.pdbx_description
1 polymer ?
#
loop_
_entity_poly.entity_id
_entity_poly.type
_entity_poly.pdbx_seq_one_letter_code
_entity_poly.pdbx_strand_id
1 'polypeptide(L)'
;AGEEVVKKQFNQVVAENCMKGEENHPEVNRFDFTDGDKLADWAEKNGKTLIGHCLVWHSQPPKWMFTDDKGNLVSREVLIGRMYNHIMNVVTHYKGRVKGWDVVNEAFEDDGSYRKSLYYKIIGPEFIELAFRFAHEADPNVELYYNDYSTSKPAKREAICKLVRDLKAKGLRIDAVGMQ
;
A
#
# COMPACT_ATOMS: atom_id res chain seq x y z
N ALA A 1 11.92 -20.92 -16.52
CA ALA A 1 13.30 -20.51 -16.15
C ALA A 1 13.27 -19.53 -14.98
N GLY A 2 12.38 -18.54 -14.92
CA GLY A 2 12.33 -17.54 -13.85
C GLY A 2 12.00 -18.11 -12.47
N GLU A 3 11.03 -19.00 -12.37
CA GLU A 3 10.60 -19.58 -11.10
C GLU A 3 11.74 -20.34 -10.38
N GLU A 4 12.52 -21.12 -11.11
CA GLU A 4 13.66 -21.86 -10.54
C GLU A 4 14.75 -20.91 -9.99
N VAL A 5 14.97 -19.78 -10.63
CA VAL A 5 15.89 -18.75 -10.12
C VAL A 5 15.35 -18.16 -8.82
N VAL A 6 14.08 -17.81 -8.78
CA VAL A 6 13.45 -17.26 -7.56
C VAL A 6 13.52 -18.25 -6.41
N LYS A 7 13.24 -19.54 -6.65
CA LYS A 7 13.33 -20.58 -5.62
C LYS A 7 14.72 -20.70 -5.02
N LYS A 8 15.78 -20.59 -5.84
CA LYS A 8 17.17 -20.83 -5.42
C LYS A 8 17.89 -19.60 -4.89
N GLN A 9 17.57 -18.41 -5.42
CA GLN A 9 18.39 -17.21 -5.20
C GLN A 9 17.73 -16.16 -4.31
N PHE A 10 16.42 -16.24 -4.08
CA PHE A 10 15.70 -15.22 -3.33
C PHE A 10 14.95 -15.83 -2.13
N ASN A 11 14.91 -15.08 -1.03
CA ASN A 11 14.20 -15.46 0.19
C ASN A 11 12.85 -14.78 0.30
N GLN A 12 12.63 -13.73 -0.48
CA GLN A 12 11.46 -12.87 -0.42
C GLN A 12 10.90 -12.62 -1.82
N VAL A 13 9.59 -12.50 -1.89
CA VAL A 13 8.85 -12.12 -3.11
C VAL A 13 7.88 -10.99 -2.80
N VAL A 14 7.62 -10.19 -3.83
CA VAL A 14 6.62 -9.13 -3.83
C VAL A 14 5.79 -9.23 -5.12
N ALA A 15 4.49 -8.97 -5.02
CA ALA A 15 3.62 -8.98 -6.19
C ALA A 15 3.92 -7.79 -7.11
N GLU A 16 4.03 -8.03 -8.42
CA GLU A 16 4.14 -6.94 -9.40
C GLU A 16 2.79 -6.21 -9.55
N ASN A 17 1.67 -6.94 -9.70
CA ASN A 17 0.34 -6.35 -9.93
C ASN A 17 -0.78 -6.97 -9.08
N CYS A 18 -0.81 -8.28 -8.88
CA CYS A 18 -1.96 -9.02 -8.36
C CYS A 18 -2.42 -8.66 -6.94
N MET A 19 -1.70 -7.82 -6.22
CA MET A 19 -2.08 -7.30 -4.90
C MET A 19 -2.37 -5.80 -4.92
N LYS A 20 -2.42 -5.14 -6.07
CA LYS A 20 -2.78 -3.73 -6.22
C LYS A 20 -4.28 -3.51 -6.12
N GLY A 21 -4.69 -2.28 -5.84
CA GLY A 21 -6.08 -1.94 -5.56
C GLY A 21 -7.06 -2.31 -6.66
N GLU A 22 -6.73 -2.06 -7.94
CA GLU A 22 -7.61 -2.40 -9.06
C GLU A 22 -7.85 -3.91 -9.23
N GLU A 23 -6.88 -4.75 -8.81
CA GLU A 23 -7.00 -6.20 -8.86
C GLU A 23 -7.73 -6.76 -7.63
N ASN A 24 -7.32 -6.33 -6.43
CA ASN A 24 -7.89 -6.84 -5.19
C ASN A 24 -9.32 -6.37 -4.90
N HIS A 25 -9.70 -5.19 -5.39
CA HIS A 25 -10.96 -4.53 -5.05
C HIS A 25 -11.57 -3.84 -6.29
N PRO A 26 -11.88 -4.61 -7.34
CA PRO A 26 -12.28 -4.06 -8.63
C PRO A 26 -13.62 -3.31 -8.60
N GLU A 27 -14.52 -3.63 -7.68
CA GLU A 27 -15.83 -2.99 -7.52
C GLU A 27 -16.10 -2.67 -6.05
N VAL A 28 -16.94 -1.68 -5.77
CA VAL A 28 -17.24 -1.16 -4.41
C VAL A 28 -17.51 -2.27 -3.38
N ASN A 29 -18.26 -3.29 -3.78
CA ASN A 29 -18.67 -4.39 -2.91
C ASN A 29 -18.08 -5.74 -3.31
N ARG A 30 -17.04 -5.76 -4.15
CA ARG A 30 -16.43 -7.00 -4.61
C ARG A 30 -14.91 -6.94 -4.44
N PHE A 31 -14.41 -7.91 -3.68
CA PHE A 31 -12.99 -8.21 -3.58
C PHE A 31 -12.66 -9.43 -4.45
N ASP A 32 -11.48 -9.43 -5.06
CA ASP A 32 -10.94 -10.55 -5.81
C ASP A 32 -9.49 -10.81 -5.39
N PHE A 33 -9.29 -11.84 -4.63
CA PHE A 33 -7.97 -12.24 -4.12
C PHE A 33 -7.39 -13.44 -4.88
N THR A 34 -8.02 -13.85 -5.98
CA THR A 34 -7.68 -15.10 -6.67
C THR A 34 -6.20 -15.20 -7.04
N ASP A 35 -5.65 -14.18 -7.68
CA ASP A 35 -4.26 -14.22 -8.11
C ASP A 35 -3.27 -13.88 -7.00
N GLY A 36 -3.65 -13.01 -6.07
CA GLY A 36 -2.88 -12.76 -4.86
C GLY A 36 -2.76 -14.01 -3.98
N ASP A 37 -3.84 -14.78 -3.82
CA ASP A 37 -3.84 -16.05 -3.08
C ASP A 37 -2.95 -17.10 -3.73
N LYS A 38 -2.93 -17.21 -5.06
CA LYS A 38 -1.99 -18.09 -5.76
C LYS A 38 -0.54 -17.76 -5.46
N LEU A 39 -0.20 -16.45 -5.42
CA LEU A 39 1.15 -16.01 -5.07
C LEU A 39 1.47 -16.32 -3.60
N ALA A 40 0.52 -16.09 -2.69
CA ALA A 40 0.70 -16.38 -1.27
C ALA A 40 0.89 -17.90 -1.03
N ASP A 41 0.09 -18.74 -1.66
CA ASP A 41 0.21 -20.21 -1.60
C ASP A 41 1.56 -20.67 -2.15
N TRP A 42 1.99 -20.08 -3.27
CA TRP A 42 3.30 -20.39 -3.85
C TRP A 42 4.45 -19.99 -2.92
N ALA A 43 4.37 -18.81 -2.31
CA ALA A 43 5.38 -18.33 -1.37
C ALA A 43 5.50 -19.25 -0.15
N GLU A 44 4.38 -19.60 0.47
CA GLU A 44 4.34 -20.56 1.60
C GLU A 44 4.92 -21.91 1.21
N LYS A 45 4.49 -22.48 0.09
CA LYS A 45 4.97 -23.79 -0.40
C LYS A 45 6.47 -23.80 -0.65
N ASN A 46 7.07 -22.69 -1.04
CA ASN A 46 8.49 -22.58 -1.36
C ASN A 46 9.32 -21.91 -0.24
N GLY A 47 8.73 -21.71 0.96
CA GLY A 47 9.43 -21.12 2.11
C GLY A 47 9.90 -19.69 1.86
N LYS A 48 9.14 -18.91 1.07
CA LYS A 48 9.46 -17.51 0.75
C LYS A 48 8.62 -16.56 1.59
N THR A 49 9.25 -15.48 2.02
CA THR A 49 8.56 -14.36 2.65
C THR A 49 7.80 -13.57 1.59
N LEU A 50 6.53 -13.26 1.82
CA LEU A 50 5.71 -12.41 0.95
C LEU A 50 5.59 -11.02 1.53
N ILE A 51 5.81 -9.99 0.69
CA ILE A 51 5.51 -8.58 0.97
C ILE A 51 4.30 -8.17 0.15
N GLY A 52 3.33 -7.55 0.80
CA GLY A 52 2.13 -7.01 0.15
C GLY A 52 2.43 -5.67 -0.53
N HIS A 53 2.13 -5.57 -1.82
CA HIS A 53 2.32 -4.36 -2.61
C HIS A 53 1.10 -4.10 -3.49
N CYS A 54 0.40 -3.03 -3.27
CA CYS A 54 0.44 -2.01 -2.22
C CYS A 54 -1.00 -1.63 -1.83
N LEU A 55 -1.19 -0.97 -0.67
CA LEU A 55 -2.53 -0.63 -0.21
C LEU A 55 -3.03 0.69 -0.82
N VAL A 56 -2.20 1.74 -0.81
CA VAL A 56 -2.55 3.08 -1.30
C VAL A 56 -1.50 3.57 -2.28
N TRP A 57 -1.89 3.78 -3.51
CA TRP A 57 -1.03 4.29 -4.57
C TRP A 57 -1.83 5.13 -5.56
N HIS A 58 -1.21 6.16 -6.13
CA HIS A 58 -1.84 7.06 -7.10
C HIS A 58 -2.07 6.42 -8.48
N SER A 59 -1.33 5.35 -8.80
CA SER A 59 -1.47 4.57 -10.02
C SER A 59 -2.20 3.25 -9.72
N GLN A 60 -2.96 2.75 -10.67
CA GLN A 60 -3.73 1.50 -10.55
C GLN A 60 -4.66 1.40 -9.31
N PRO A 61 -5.31 2.51 -8.86
CA PRO A 61 -6.37 2.40 -7.86
C PRO A 61 -7.64 1.86 -8.49
N PRO A 62 -8.57 1.30 -7.71
CA PRO A 62 -9.88 0.94 -8.22
C PRO A 62 -10.58 2.17 -8.80
N LYS A 63 -11.16 2.03 -10.00
CA LYS A 63 -11.80 3.17 -10.71
C LYS A 63 -12.88 3.86 -9.88
N TRP A 64 -13.66 3.09 -9.13
CA TRP A 64 -14.74 3.58 -8.29
C TRP A 64 -14.26 4.34 -7.03
N MET A 65 -12.98 4.26 -6.67
CA MET A 65 -12.47 4.81 -5.40
C MET A 65 -12.75 6.30 -5.24
N PHE A 66 -12.65 7.08 -6.31
CA PHE A 66 -12.67 8.55 -6.26
C PHE A 66 -13.93 9.21 -6.80
N THR A 67 -14.83 8.46 -7.44
CA THR A 67 -16.02 9.03 -8.10
C THR A 67 -17.31 8.40 -7.61
N ASP A 68 -18.38 9.17 -7.68
CA ASP A 68 -19.75 8.69 -7.52
C ASP A 68 -20.28 8.07 -8.84
N ASP A 69 -21.53 7.59 -8.81
CA ASP A 69 -22.17 6.97 -9.98
C ASP A 69 -22.41 7.96 -11.14
N LYS A 70 -22.28 9.27 -10.88
CA LYS A 70 -22.40 10.34 -11.87
C LYS A 70 -21.04 10.79 -12.41
N GLY A 71 -19.95 10.20 -11.91
CA GLY A 71 -18.58 10.56 -12.28
C GLY A 71 -18.02 11.80 -11.57
N ASN A 72 -18.72 12.35 -10.56
CA ASN A 72 -18.19 13.43 -9.75
C ASN A 72 -17.25 12.91 -8.69
N LEU A 73 -16.27 13.72 -8.30
CA LEU A 73 -15.38 13.38 -7.19
C LEU A 73 -16.21 13.27 -5.89
N VAL A 74 -15.91 12.21 -5.14
CA VAL A 74 -16.54 11.99 -3.82
C VAL A 74 -16.01 12.97 -2.78
N SER A 75 -16.77 13.12 -1.68
CA SER A 75 -16.31 13.92 -0.54
C SER A 75 -15.13 13.27 0.19
N ARG A 76 -14.47 14.07 1.02
CA ARG A 76 -13.38 13.62 1.89
C ARG A 76 -13.80 12.42 2.77
N GLU A 77 -14.97 12.52 3.39
CA GLU A 77 -15.51 11.49 4.28
C GLU A 77 -15.79 10.19 3.54
N VAL A 78 -16.34 10.28 2.34
CA VAL A 78 -16.62 9.11 1.50
C VAL A 78 -15.31 8.43 1.09
N LEU A 79 -14.29 9.19 0.66
CA LEU A 79 -13.00 8.61 0.29
C LEU A 79 -12.29 7.97 1.49
N ILE A 80 -12.33 8.60 2.66
CA ILE A 80 -11.76 8.00 3.89
C ILE A 80 -12.46 6.68 4.21
N GLY A 81 -13.80 6.63 4.13
CA GLY A 81 -14.56 5.40 4.36
C GLY A 81 -14.24 4.30 3.35
N ARG A 82 -14.07 4.65 2.06
CA ARG A 82 -13.67 3.69 1.01
C ARG A 82 -12.26 3.17 1.22
N MET A 83 -11.33 4.05 1.58
CA MET A 83 -9.95 3.69 1.90
C MET A 83 -9.88 2.79 3.14
N TYR A 84 -10.65 3.09 4.17
CA TYR A 84 -10.79 2.24 5.37
C TYR A 84 -11.28 0.84 5.00
N ASN A 85 -12.40 0.74 4.27
CA ASN A 85 -12.96 -0.54 3.83
C ASN A 85 -11.96 -1.36 2.99
N HIS A 86 -11.26 -0.70 2.07
CA HIS A 86 -10.24 -1.34 1.24
C HIS A 86 -9.11 -1.93 2.09
N ILE A 87 -8.48 -1.10 2.93
CA ILE A 87 -7.33 -1.51 3.75
C ILE A 87 -7.73 -2.60 4.74
N MET A 88 -8.85 -2.44 5.45
CA MET A 88 -9.31 -3.42 6.43
C MET A 88 -9.52 -4.80 5.81
N ASN A 89 -10.19 -4.87 4.66
CA ASN A 89 -10.45 -6.16 4.02
C ASN A 89 -9.18 -6.80 3.44
N VAL A 90 -8.35 -6.03 2.74
CA VAL A 90 -7.12 -6.56 2.11
C VAL A 90 -6.13 -7.02 3.18
N VAL A 91 -5.84 -6.21 4.18
CA VAL A 91 -4.88 -6.56 5.23
C VAL A 91 -5.38 -7.75 6.07
N THR A 92 -6.66 -7.77 6.40
CA THR A 92 -7.26 -8.88 7.16
C THR A 92 -7.22 -10.19 6.38
N HIS A 93 -7.49 -10.14 5.06
CA HIS A 93 -7.43 -11.33 4.19
C HIS A 93 -6.06 -12.01 4.21
N TYR A 94 -4.99 -11.23 4.15
CA TYR A 94 -3.61 -11.74 4.13
C TYR A 94 -2.96 -11.84 5.51
N LYS A 95 -3.70 -11.65 6.58
CA LYS A 95 -3.18 -11.72 7.95
C LYS A 95 -2.48 -13.04 8.23
N GLY A 96 -1.24 -12.97 8.71
CA GLY A 96 -0.40 -14.14 8.97
C GLY A 96 0.30 -14.72 7.73
N ARG A 97 0.02 -14.21 6.52
CA ARG A 97 0.59 -14.69 5.26
C ARG A 97 1.59 -13.72 4.62
N VAL A 98 1.49 -12.43 4.94
CA VAL A 98 2.44 -11.38 4.53
C VAL A 98 3.25 -10.93 5.74
N LYS A 99 4.54 -10.71 5.52
CA LYS A 99 5.43 -10.16 6.55
C LYS A 99 5.17 -8.67 6.77
N GLY A 100 4.90 -7.95 5.71
CA GLY A 100 4.69 -6.51 5.75
C GLY A 100 3.96 -6.00 4.51
N TRP A 101 3.46 -4.75 4.60
CA TRP A 101 2.76 -4.06 3.55
C TRP A 101 3.47 -2.77 3.15
N ASP A 102 3.62 -2.54 1.86
CA ASP A 102 3.78 -1.21 1.32
C ASP A 102 2.43 -0.49 1.49
N VAL A 103 2.29 0.24 2.60
CA VAL A 103 1.02 0.89 2.98
C VAL A 103 0.71 2.03 2.05
N VAL A 104 1.68 2.92 1.84
CA VAL A 104 1.61 4.04 0.89
C VAL A 104 2.80 3.98 -0.03
N ASN A 105 2.53 4.09 -1.32
CA ASN A 105 3.54 4.06 -2.37
C ASN A 105 3.59 5.39 -3.11
N GLU A 106 4.82 5.95 -3.27
CA GLU A 106 5.15 7.07 -4.15
C GLU A 106 4.33 8.36 -3.89
N ALA A 107 4.23 8.77 -2.63
CA ALA A 107 3.46 9.96 -2.24
C ALA A 107 4.21 11.30 -2.45
N PHE A 108 5.52 11.25 -2.76
CA PHE A 108 6.34 12.45 -2.95
C PHE A 108 6.86 12.58 -4.38
N GLU A 109 7.00 13.83 -4.82
CA GLU A 109 7.73 14.20 -6.03
C GLU A 109 9.25 14.30 -5.73
N ASP A 110 10.06 14.37 -6.76
CA ASP A 110 11.53 14.41 -6.64
C ASP A 110 12.06 15.66 -5.91
N ASP A 111 11.28 16.74 -5.91
CA ASP A 111 11.58 17.99 -5.19
C ASP A 111 11.16 17.95 -3.70
N GLY A 112 10.62 16.82 -3.23
CA GLY A 112 10.16 16.64 -1.86
C GLY A 112 8.74 17.14 -1.59
N SER A 113 8.05 17.71 -2.58
CA SER A 113 6.64 18.08 -2.44
C SER A 113 5.73 16.85 -2.48
N TYR A 114 4.53 16.97 -1.90
CA TYR A 114 3.54 15.91 -2.02
C TYR A 114 3.06 15.76 -3.46
N ARG A 115 3.02 14.52 -3.96
CA ARG A 115 2.36 14.19 -5.23
C ARG A 115 0.88 14.55 -5.16
N LYS A 116 0.40 15.30 -6.16
CA LYS A 116 -1.00 15.76 -6.24
C LYS A 116 -1.96 14.66 -6.72
N SER A 117 -1.88 13.50 -6.09
CA SER A 117 -2.81 12.38 -6.31
C SER A 117 -4.25 12.76 -5.94
N LEU A 118 -5.23 11.95 -6.35
CA LEU A 118 -6.63 12.15 -5.93
C LEU A 118 -6.80 11.95 -4.42
N TYR A 119 -6.04 11.06 -3.79
CA TYR A 119 -5.99 10.95 -2.33
C TYR A 119 -5.59 12.28 -1.69
N TYR A 120 -4.49 12.88 -2.19
CA TYR A 120 -4.02 14.16 -1.67
C TYR A 120 -5.00 15.31 -1.94
N LYS A 121 -5.58 15.36 -3.15
CA LYS A 121 -6.51 16.45 -3.53
C LYS A 121 -7.80 16.43 -2.73
N ILE A 122 -8.32 15.25 -2.39
CA ILE A 122 -9.59 15.08 -1.71
C ILE A 122 -9.41 15.09 -0.18
N ILE A 123 -8.38 14.41 0.34
CA ILE A 123 -8.16 14.27 1.79
C ILE A 123 -7.11 15.26 2.32
N GLY A 124 -6.11 15.60 1.50
CA GLY A 124 -4.90 16.29 1.96
C GLY A 124 -3.82 15.30 2.39
N PRO A 125 -2.67 15.80 2.92
CA PRO A 125 -1.52 14.97 3.30
C PRO A 125 -1.85 13.95 4.40
N GLU A 126 -2.92 14.16 5.15
CA GLU A 126 -3.41 13.26 6.20
C GLU A 126 -3.77 11.85 5.69
N PHE A 127 -4.00 11.68 4.37
CA PHE A 127 -4.32 10.36 3.83
C PHE A 127 -3.25 9.31 4.14
N ILE A 128 -1.98 9.72 4.25
CA ILE A 128 -0.87 8.82 4.60
C ILE A 128 -1.02 8.31 6.03
N GLU A 129 -1.23 9.24 6.98
CA GLU A 129 -1.44 8.89 8.38
C GLU A 129 -2.64 7.96 8.56
N LEU A 130 -3.75 8.27 7.91
CA LEU A 130 -4.97 7.45 7.95
C LEU A 130 -4.70 6.03 7.42
N ALA A 131 -3.98 5.91 6.30
CA ALA A 131 -3.64 4.60 5.74
C ALA A 131 -2.83 3.74 6.72
N PHE A 132 -1.82 4.31 7.38
CA PHE A 132 -1.02 3.60 8.39
C PHE A 132 -1.86 3.22 9.62
N ARG A 133 -2.75 4.09 10.08
CA ARG A 133 -3.69 3.77 11.19
C ARG A 133 -4.59 2.59 10.83
N PHE A 134 -5.20 2.62 9.67
CA PHE A 134 -6.11 1.56 9.21
C PHE A 134 -5.39 0.23 9.02
N ALA A 135 -4.19 0.24 8.44
CA ALA A 135 -3.39 -0.98 8.29
C ALA A 135 -2.99 -1.59 9.64
N HIS A 136 -2.59 -0.76 10.61
CA HIS A 136 -2.29 -1.22 11.96
C HIS A 136 -3.51 -1.76 12.71
N GLU A 137 -4.67 -1.13 12.53
CA GLU A 137 -5.94 -1.61 13.10
C GLU A 137 -6.32 -2.98 12.53
N ALA A 138 -6.14 -3.18 11.22
CA ALA A 138 -6.47 -4.45 10.55
C ALA A 138 -5.57 -5.61 11.00
N ASP A 139 -4.26 -5.35 11.13
CA ASP A 139 -3.28 -6.33 11.63
C ASP A 139 -2.20 -5.63 12.47
N PRO A 140 -2.32 -5.67 13.81
CA PRO A 140 -1.34 -5.06 14.70
C PRO A 140 0.07 -5.66 14.63
N ASN A 141 0.22 -6.85 14.05
CA ASN A 141 1.49 -7.59 14.03
C ASN A 141 2.25 -7.47 12.71
N VAL A 142 1.59 -7.08 11.62
CA VAL A 142 2.23 -6.95 10.31
C VAL A 142 3.15 -5.74 10.28
N GLU A 143 4.29 -5.85 9.62
CA GLU A 143 5.18 -4.70 9.41
C GLU A 143 4.55 -3.73 8.40
N LEU A 144 4.75 -2.41 8.60
CA LEU A 144 4.19 -1.34 7.78
C LEU A 144 5.30 -0.50 7.17
N TYR A 145 5.28 -0.33 5.84
CA TYR A 145 6.30 0.35 5.07
C TYR A 145 5.74 1.54 4.30
N TYR A 146 6.57 2.56 4.17
CA TYR A 146 6.45 3.56 3.11
C TYR A 146 7.40 3.19 1.98
N ASN A 147 6.96 3.19 0.72
CA ASN A 147 7.77 2.78 -0.42
C ASN A 147 7.83 3.88 -1.49
N ASP A 148 9.01 4.13 -2.06
CA ASP A 148 9.19 5.16 -3.08
C ASP A 148 10.44 4.92 -3.94
N TYR A 149 10.51 5.59 -5.08
CA TYR A 149 11.68 5.62 -5.98
C TYR A 149 12.46 6.92 -5.82
N SER A 150 13.65 6.99 -6.43
CA SER A 150 14.55 8.17 -6.36
C SER A 150 14.84 8.65 -4.94
N THR A 151 14.84 7.75 -3.98
CA THR A 151 15.03 8.04 -2.55
C THR A 151 16.42 8.60 -2.21
N SER A 152 17.38 8.47 -3.13
CA SER A 152 18.71 9.09 -3.02
C SER A 152 18.71 10.60 -3.28
N LYS A 153 17.66 11.16 -3.93
CA LYS A 153 17.56 12.60 -4.16
C LYS A 153 17.38 13.35 -2.84
N PRO A 154 18.20 14.38 -2.55
CA PRO A 154 18.24 15.00 -1.22
C PRO A 154 16.88 15.53 -0.74
N ALA A 155 16.15 16.27 -1.58
CA ALA A 155 14.87 16.85 -1.20
C ALA A 155 13.80 15.79 -0.92
N LYS A 156 13.70 14.76 -1.77
CA LYS A 156 12.77 13.64 -1.59
C LYS A 156 13.11 12.82 -0.35
N ARG A 157 14.39 12.51 -0.17
CA ARG A 157 14.87 11.79 1.02
C ARG A 157 14.51 12.53 2.30
N GLU A 158 14.72 13.86 2.36
CA GLU A 158 14.38 14.63 3.55
C GLU A 158 12.87 14.65 3.81
N ALA A 159 12.05 14.76 2.77
CA ALA A 159 10.59 14.66 2.89
C ALA A 159 10.15 13.30 3.45
N ILE A 160 10.74 12.20 2.97
CA ILE A 160 10.47 10.84 3.48
C ILE A 160 10.94 10.71 4.94
N CYS A 161 12.14 11.19 5.26
CA CYS A 161 12.63 11.18 6.65
C CYS A 161 11.72 11.98 7.58
N LYS A 162 11.23 13.14 7.13
CA LYS A 162 10.26 13.94 7.88
C LYS A 162 8.97 13.18 8.10
N LEU A 163 8.41 12.55 7.06
CA LEU A 163 7.21 11.72 7.19
C LEU A 163 7.38 10.65 8.27
N VAL A 164 8.50 9.92 8.24
CA VAL A 164 8.79 8.87 9.24
C VAL A 164 8.83 9.45 10.66
N ARG A 165 9.51 10.58 10.86
CA ARG A 165 9.57 11.24 12.17
C ARG A 165 8.18 11.69 12.64
N ASP A 166 7.38 12.28 11.75
CA ASP A 166 6.03 12.77 12.07
C ASP A 166 5.09 11.62 12.45
N LEU A 167 5.11 10.51 11.72
CA LEU A 167 4.32 9.32 12.04
C LEU A 167 4.72 8.72 13.39
N LYS A 168 6.02 8.58 13.64
CA LYS A 168 6.53 8.09 14.94
C LYS A 168 6.20 9.03 16.10
N ALA A 169 6.29 10.33 15.91
CA ALA A 169 5.93 11.32 16.93
C ALA A 169 4.45 11.26 17.32
N LYS A 170 3.58 10.82 16.39
CA LYS A 170 2.16 10.57 16.64
C LYS A 170 1.86 9.17 17.23
N GLY A 171 2.90 8.39 17.53
CA GLY A 171 2.77 7.03 18.05
C GLY A 171 2.29 6.00 17.01
N LEU A 172 2.42 6.31 15.72
CA LEU A 172 2.05 5.39 14.65
C LEU A 172 3.19 4.42 14.34
N ARG A 173 2.80 3.20 13.97
CA ARG A 173 3.75 2.19 13.52
C ARG A 173 4.17 2.48 12.08
N ILE A 174 5.48 2.58 11.88
CA ILE A 174 6.16 2.52 10.59
C ILE A 174 7.49 1.80 10.82
N ASP A 175 7.70 0.67 10.13
CA ASP A 175 8.82 -0.24 10.41
C ASP A 175 9.98 -0.03 9.43
N ALA A 176 9.69 0.34 8.19
CA ALA A 176 10.72 0.54 7.18
C ALA A 176 10.32 1.54 6.08
N VAL A 177 11.33 1.95 5.33
CA VAL A 177 11.19 2.64 4.04
C VAL A 177 11.70 1.72 2.94
N GLY A 178 10.85 1.41 1.99
CA GLY A 178 11.21 0.69 0.77
C GLY A 178 11.85 1.65 -0.24
N MET A 179 12.92 1.21 -0.85
CA MET A 179 13.67 1.95 -1.87
C MET A 179 13.64 1.16 -3.18
N GLN A 180 12.85 1.66 -4.12
CA GLN A 180 12.76 1.08 -5.45
C GLN A 180 14.01 1.34 -6.29
#